data_eab93aeec28116d1676460d869b66345
#
_entry.id   eab93aeec28116d1676460d869b66345
#
_cell.length_a   1.000
_cell.length_b   1.000
_cell.length_c   1.000
_cell.angle_alpha   90.00
_cell.angle_beta   90.00
_cell.angle_gamma   90.00
#
_symmetry.space_group_name_H-M   'P 1'
#
loop_
_entity.id
_entity.type
_entity.pdbx_description
1 polymer ?
#
loop_
_entity_poly.entity_id
_entity_poly.type
_entity_poly.pdbx_seq_one_letter_code
_entity_poly.pdbx_strand_id
1 'polypeptide(L)'
;MFKKEAFKKSVKDNVKFLYRKTIEEATQEQIFQAVSYSVKDVIIDNWLATQKAYDEQDPKIVYYMSMEFLMGRALGNNLINLCAYGEVKEALEELGFDLNCIEDQEPDPALGNGGLGRLAACFLDSLATLNYAAYGCGIRYHYGMFKQKIQNGYQIEVPDNWLKNGYPFELRRQEYAKEVHFGGYVRVEYDPEKGGNKFIHEGYQAVKAIPYDMPITGYDNDVVNTLRIWDAEPIVDFELDSFDKGDYKKAVEQENLARNIVEVLYPNDNHYAGKELRLKQQYFFVSASLQAAIAKYKKKHDDIHKLYEKVTFQMNDTHPTVAVAELMRILMDEEGLGWDEAWEVTTKSVAYTNHTIMSEALEKWPIELFSRLLPRVYQIIEEINRRFILAIQAKYQIGRAHV
;
A
#
# COMPACT_ATOMS: atom_id res chain seq x y z
N MET A 1 -3.89 -8.03 29.80
CA MET A 1 -4.21 -7.01 30.81
C MET A 1 -3.08 -6.00 30.83
N PHE A 2 -3.39 -4.75 30.53
CA PHE A 2 -2.43 -3.65 30.51
C PHE A 2 -1.87 -3.39 31.89
N LYS A 3 -0.54 -3.26 32.05
CA LYS A 3 0.10 -3.09 33.38
C LYS A 3 0.57 -1.65 33.55
N LYS A 4 -0.19 -0.83 34.28
CA LYS A 4 0.05 0.61 34.48
C LYS A 4 1.51 0.94 34.87
N GLU A 5 2.07 0.25 35.85
CA GLU A 5 3.45 0.53 36.30
C GLU A 5 4.51 0.16 35.27
N ALA A 6 4.30 -0.94 34.53
CA ALA A 6 5.18 -1.31 33.43
C ALA A 6 5.12 -0.29 32.29
N PHE A 7 3.93 0.21 31.99
CA PHE A 7 3.73 1.26 30.99
C PHE A 7 4.42 2.58 31.37
N LYS A 8 4.22 3.07 32.62
CA LYS A 8 4.91 4.28 33.12
C LYS A 8 6.43 4.16 33.02
N LYS A 9 6.96 2.97 33.33
CA LYS A 9 8.38 2.69 33.19
C LYS A 9 8.80 2.73 31.73
N SER A 10 8.05 2.07 30.84
CA SER A 10 8.32 2.05 29.41
C SER A 10 8.35 3.46 28.81
N VAL A 11 7.38 4.33 29.17
CA VAL A 11 7.36 5.73 28.70
C VAL A 11 8.64 6.46 29.15
N LYS A 12 9.05 6.35 30.43
CA LYS A 12 10.29 6.97 30.92
C LYS A 12 11.54 6.45 30.21
N ASP A 13 11.60 5.12 30.01
CA ASP A 13 12.70 4.47 29.32
C ASP A 13 12.77 4.93 27.84
N ASN A 14 11.64 5.01 27.15
CA ASN A 14 11.56 5.52 25.77
C ASN A 14 12.01 6.98 25.66
N VAL A 15 11.57 7.86 26.58
CA VAL A 15 12.07 9.25 26.60
C VAL A 15 13.58 9.29 26.76
N LYS A 16 14.12 8.49 27.68
CA LYS A 16 15.55 8.43 27.97
C LYS A 16 16.36 7.92 26.76
N PHE A 17 15.92 6.83 26.13
CA PHE A 17 16.68 6.18 25.06
C PHE A 17 16.55 6.88 23.72
N LEU A 18 15.36 7.41 23.40
CA LEU A 18 15.14 8.11 22.14
C LEU A 18 15.73 9.53 22.15
N TYR A 19 15.65 10.25 23.29
CA TYR A 19 15.95 11.68 23.35
C TYR A 19 17.08 12.05 24.31
N ARG A 20 17.58 11.09 25.10
CA ARG A 20 18.60 11.35 26.14
C ARG A 20 18.14 12.45 27.11
N LYS A 21 16.88 12.40 27.54
CA LYS A 21 16.24 13.35 28.45
C LYS A 21 15.55 12.65 29.61
N THR A 22 15.28 13.39 30.67
CA THR A 22 14.30 12.98 31.67
C THR A 22 12.87 13.30 31.19
N ILE A 23 11.87 12.77 31.84
CA ILE A 23 10.47 12.99 31.46
C ILE A 23 10.05 14.45 31.65
N GLU A 24 10.66 15.14 32.63
CA GLU A 24 10.41 16.55 32.95
C GLU A 24 11.04 17.51 31.90
N GLU A 25 12.07 17.06 31.21
CA GLU A 25 12.77 17.83 30.16
C GLU A 25 12.18 17.59 28.76
N ALA A 26 11.34 16.56 28.61
CA ALA A 26 10.79 16.19 27.31
C ALA A 26 9.68 17.14 26.85
N THR A 27 9.63 17.41 25.55
CA THR A 27 8.51 18.13 24.97
C THR A 27 7.26 17.24 24.87
N GLN A 28 6.08 17.81 24.74
CA GLN A 28 4.84 17.05 24.54
C GLN A 28 4.90 16.11 23.34
N GLU A 29 5.52 16.56 22.25
CA GLU A 29 5.75 15.71 21.07
C GLU A 29 6.66 14.51 21.38
N GLN A 30 7.74 14.71 22.15
CA GLN A 30 8.61 13.62 22.59
C GLN A 30 7.90 12.65 23.54
N ILE A 31 7.01 13.15 24.40
CA ILE A 31 6.15 12.31 25.24
C ILE A 31 5.17 11.52 24.36
N PHE A 32 4.53 12.14 23.36
CA PHE A 32 3.68 11.43 22.39
C PHE A 32 4.43 10.26 21.75
N GLN A 33 5.65 10.48 21.25
CA GLN A 33 6.46 9.43 20.66
C GLN A 33 6.73 8.30 21.66
N ALA A 34 7.14 8.63 22.89
CA ALA A 34 7.45 7.65 23.92
C ALA A 34 6.21 6.84 24.35
N VAL A 35 5.06 7.49 24.48
CA VAL A 35 3.77 6.86 24.76
C VAL A 35 3.39 5.92 23.63
N SER A 36 3.47 6.38 22.41
CA SER A 36 3.13 5.59 21.20
C SER A 36 4.02 4.34 21.06
N TYR A 37 5.32 4.45 21.30
CA TYR A 37 6.20 3.29 21.33
C TYR A 37 5.85 2.30 22.44
N SER A 38 5.48 2.81 23.64
CA SER A 38 5.07 1.97 24.77
C SER A 38 3.75 1.23 24.52
N VAL A 39 2.81 1.84 23.80
CA VAL A 39 1.57 1.19 23.33
C VAL A 39 1.87 0.19 22.22
N LYS A 40 2.78 0.55 21.30
CA LYS A 40 3.19 -0.31 20.20
C LYS A 40 3.82 -1.62 20.68
N ASP A 41 4.55 -1.63 21.79
CA ASP A 41 5.12 -2.86 22.36
C ASP A 41 4.03 -3.90 22.63
N VAL A 42 2.90 -3.49 23.19
CA VAL A 42 1.74 -4.38 23.41
C VAL A 42 1.11 -4.83 22.10
N ILE A 43 0.97 -3.91 21.15
CA ILE A 43 0.44 -4.21 19.82
C ILE A 43 1.31 -5.24 19.08
N ILE A 44 2.63 -5.13 19.19
CA ILE A 44 3.58 -6.06 18.56
C ILE A 44 3.38 -7.50 19.06
N ASP A 45 3.20 -7.70 20.35
CA ASP A 45 2.95 -9.04 20.92
C ASP A 45 1.68 -9.65 20.32
N ASN A 46 0.59 -8.89 20.26
CA ASN A 46 -0.68 -9.30 19.65
C ASN A 46 -0.54 -9.52 18.15
N TRP A 47 0.24 -8.68 17.46
CA TRP A 47 0.48 -8.79 16.02
C TRP A 47 1.24 -10.07 15.67
N LEU A 48 2.29 -10.40 16.45
CA LEU A 48 3.02 -11.65 16.31
C LEU A 48 2.13 -12.87 16.56
N ALA A 49 1.29 -12.81 17.62
CA ALA A 49 0.34 -13.88 17.91
C ALA A 49 -0.69 -14.06 16.78
N THR A 50 -1.21 -12.97 16.23
CA THR A 50 -2.13 -12.99 15.08
C THR A 50 -1.46 -13.60 13.84
N GLN A 51 -0.22 -13.22 13.52
CA GLN A 51 0.51 -13.79 12.39
C GLN A 51 0.75 -15.30 12.58
N LYS A 52 1.12 -15.71 13.78
CA LYS A 52 1.29 -17.13 14.11
C LYS A 52 -0.02 -17.90 13.94
N ALA A 53 -1.14 -17.36 14.42
CA ALA A 53 -2.45 -17.97 14.25
C ALA A 53 -2.85 -18.11 12.77
N TYR A 54 -2.58 -17.08 11.94
CA TYR A 54 -2.80 -17.16 10.50
C TYR A 54 -1.87 -18.16 9.81
N ASP A 55 -0.66 -18.32 10.31
CA ASP A 55 0.26 -19.33 9.80
C ASP A 55 -0.17 -20.76 10.18
N GLU A 56 -0.77 -20.97 11.36
CA GLU A 56 -1.25 -22.28 11.81
C GLU A 56 -2.59 -22.66 11.19
N GLN A 57 -3.52 -21.72 11.11
CA GLN A 57 -4.91 -21.97 10.65
C GLN A 57 -5.06 -21.85 9.13
N ASP A 58 -4.11 -21.23 8.45
CA ASP A 58 -4.09 -21.02 7.00
C ASP A 58 -5.41 -20.48 6.42
N PRO A 59 -5.95 -19.36 6.96
CA PRO A 59 -7.21 -18.79 6.48
C PRO A 59 -7.05 -18.19 5.08
N LYS A 60 -8.18 -18.02 4.40
CA LYS A 60 -8.21 -17.18 3.20
C LYS A 60 -7.97 -15.72 3.59
N ILE A 61 -7.05 -15.06 2.91
CA ILE A 61 -6.64 -13.67 3.18
C ILE A 61 -7.27 -12.74 2.15
N VAL A 62 -7.88 -11.65 2.64
CA VAL A 62 -8.40 -10.55 1.83
C VAL A 62 -7.32 -9.46 1.74
N TYR A 63 -6.95 -9.07 0.52
CA TYR A 63 -6.09 -7.95 0.22
C TYR A 63 -6.95 -6.80 -0.31
N TYR A 64 -7.17 -5.79 0.52
CA TYR A 64 -7.96 -4.61 0.17
C TYR A 64 -7.06 -3.58 -0.49
N MET A 65 -7.17 -3.43 -1.80
CA MET A 65 -6.32 -2.57 -2.63
C MET A 65 -6.99 -1.21 -2.83
N SER A 66 -6.36 -0.14 -2.35
CA SER A 66 -6.89 1.22 -2.48
C SER A 66 -5.80 2.25 -2.69
N MET A 67 -6.09 3.27 -3.51
CA MET A 67 -5.25 4.46 -3.63
C MET A 67 -5.29 5.32 -2.37
N GLU A 68 -6.32 5.16 -1.53
CA GLU A 68 -6.56 6.00 -0.37
C GLU A 68 -6.80 5.17 0.89
N PHE A 69 -6.13 5.57 1.98
CA PHE A 69 -6.46 5.13 3.34
C PHE A 69 -6.46 6.34 4.27
N LEU A 70 -7.64 6.91 4.53
CA LEU A 70 -7.82 8.05 5.42
C LEU A 70 -7.93 7.57 6.87
N MET A 71 -6.79 7.16 7.44
CA MET A 71 -6.74 6.53 8.76
C MET A 71 -7.01 7.53 9.89
N GLY A 72 -6.43 8.72 9.81
CA GLY A 72 -6.38 9.65 10.92
C GLY A 72 -5.41 9.22 12.02
N ARG A 73 -5.53 9.83 13.20
CA ARG A 73 -4.69 9.54 14.37
C ARG A 73 -4.95 8.13 14.90
N ALA A 74 -3.89 7.42 15.25
CA ALA A 74 -3.96 6.02 15.68
C ALA A 74 -3.89 5.80 17.18
N LEU A 75 -3.25 6.69 17.96
CA LEU A 75 -3.02 6.46 19.39
C LEU A 75 -4.34 6.20 20.14
N GLY A 76 -5.28 7.11 20.07
CA GLY A 76 -6.57 6.98 20.75
C GLY A 76 -7.37 5.76 20.28
N ASN A 77 -7.42 5.54 18.96
CA ASN A 77 -8.09 4.37 18.38
C ASN A 77 -7.48 3.06 18.89
N ASN A 78 -6.16 2.95 18.93
CA ASN A 78 -5.46 1.77 19.44
C ASN A 78 -5.75 1.56 20.94
N LEU A 79 -5.75 2.62 21.75
CA LEU A 79 -6.08 2.53 23.16
C LEU A 79 -7.52 2.06 23.41
N ILE A 80 -8.46 2.52 22.61
CA ILE A 80 -9.86 2.08 22.67
C ILE A 80 -9.96 0.60 22.29
N ASN A 81 -9.35 0.20 21.18
CA ASN A 81 -9.41 -1.17 20.67
C ASN A 81 -8.71 -2.18 21.60
N LEU A 82 -7.63 -1.76 22.28
CA LEU A 82 -6.95 -2.54 23.32
C LEU A 82 -7.66 -2.53 24.66
N CYS A 83 -8.80 -1.82 24.81
CA CYS A 83 -9.51 -1.59 26.08
C CYS A 83 -8.61 -1.01 27.17
N ALA A 84 -7.60 -0.20 26.83
CA ALA A 84 -6.57 0.34 27.70
C ALA A 84 -6.66 1.86 27.91
N TYR A 85 -7.67 2.54 27.32
CA TYR A 85 -7.75 4.01 27.32
C TYR A 85 -7.77 4.61 28.73
N GLY A 86 -8.59 4.07 29.61
CA GLY A 86 -8.71 4.55 31.01
C GLY A 86 -7.41 4.37 31.81
N GLU A 87 -6.79 3.19 31.70
CA GLU A 87 -5.55 2.86 32.42
C GLU A 87 -4.36 3.70 31.94
N VAL A 88 -4.27 3.97 30.62
CA VAL A 88 -3.23 4.83 30.07
C VAL A 88 -3.45 6.29 30.46
N LYS A 89 -4.70 6.77 30.46
CA LYS A 89 -5.05 8.11 30.92
C LYS A 89 -4.61 8.32 32.37
N GLU A 90 -4.98 7.42 33.28
CA GLU A 90 -4.56 7.49 34.67
C GLU A 90 -3.03 7.44 34.86
N ALA A 91 -2.36 6.57 34.08
CA ALA A 91 -0.90 6.46 34.10
C ALA A 91 -0.21 7.77 33.69
N LEU A 92 -0.73 8.45 32.66
CA LEU A 92 -0.21 9.74 32.19
C LEU A 92 -0.50 10.87 33.16
N GLU A 93 -1.70 10.90 33.79
CA GLU A 93 -2.04 11.87 34.85
C GLU A 93 -1.08 11.74 36.08
N GLU A 94 -0.73 10.51 36.45
CA GLU A 94 0.27 10.26 37.52
C GLU A 94 1.70 10.70 37.09
N LEU A 95 1.99 10.76 35.80
CA LEU A 95 3.24 11.30 35.26
C LEU A 95 3.18 12.82 35.04
N GLY A 96 2.03 13.46 35.25
CA GLY A 96 1.83 14.89 35.07
C GLY A 96 1.40 15.33 33.69
N PHE A 97 0.86 14.42 32.84
CA PHE A 97 0.44 14.71 31.48
C PHE A 97 -1.05 14.45 31.27
N ASP A 98 -1.68 15.26 30.42
CA ASP A 98 -3.04 15.05 29.95
C ASP A 98 -2.98 14.25 28.62
N LEU A 99 -3.70 13.12 28.57
CA LEU A 99 -3.74 12.25 27.39
C LEU A 99 -4.25 13.01 26.15
N ASN A 100 -5.27 13.88 26.27
CA ASN A 100 -5.79 14.63 25.14
C ASN A 100 -4.72 15.56 24.54
N CYS A 101 -3.92 16.23 25.40
CA CYS A 101 -2.82 17.07 24.96
C CYS A 101 -1.72 16.25 24.24
N ILE A 102 -1.53 14.99 24.66
CA ILE A 102 -0.57 14.09 24.02
C ILE A 102 -1.12 13.59 22.68
N GLU A 103 -2.39 13.19 22.58
CA GLU A 103 -3.06 12.80 21.34
C GLU A 103 -3.02 13.94 20.30
N ASP A 104 -3.12 15.20 20.73
CA ASP A 104 -3.05 16.38 19.85
C ASP A 104 -1.67 16.58 19.21
N GLN A 105 -0.62 15.92 19.69
CA GLN A 105 0.70 15.96 19.06
C GLN A 105 0.83 15.01 17.87
N GLU A 106 -0.10 14.03 17.73
CA GLU A 106 -0.04 13.06 16.64
C GLU A 106 -0.36 13.72 15.29
N PRO A 107 0.56 13.61 14.30
CA PRO A 107 0.22 14.01 12.93
C PRO A 107 -0.81 13.05 12.35
N ASP A 108 -1.77 13.56 11.57
CA ASP A 108 -2.74 12.72 10.87
C ASP A 108 -2.05 12.00 9.68
N PRO A 109 -1.98 10.67 9.64
CA PRO A 109 -1.71 9.93 8.42
C PRO A 109 -2.92 10.05 7.47
N ALA A 110 -3.09 11.22 6.88
CA ALA A 110 -4.20 11.53 5.98
C ALA A 110 -3.85 11.09 4.55
N LEU A 111 -3.77 9.76 4.33
CA LEU A 111 -3.43 9.16 3.04
C LEU A 111 -4.68 8.96 2.17
N GLY A 112 -5.60 9.91 2.21
CA GLY A 112 -6.85 9.93 1.47
C GLY A 112 -7.51 11.31 1.51
N ASN A 113 -8.49 11.55 0.62
CA ASN A 113 -9.14 12.83 0.47
C ASN A 113 -10.59 12.86 1.02
N GLY A 114 -11.26 11.72 1.06
CA GLY A 114 -12.68 11.72 1.41
C GLY A 114 -13.28 10.34 1.64
N GLY A 115 -14.49 10.13 1.12
CA GLY A 115 -15.31 8.94 1.38
C GLY A 115 -14.65 7.60 1.01
N LEU A 116 -13.97 7.55 -0.13
CA LEU A 116 -13.26 6.34 -0.58
C LEU A 116 -12.20 5.92 0.45
N GLY A 117 -11.35 6.86 0.84
CA GLY A 117 -10.26 6.61 1.80
C GLY A 117 -10.76 6.31 3.21
N ARG A 118 -11.83 7.00 3.65
CA ARG A 118 -12.42 6.73 4.97
C ARG A 118 -13.13 5.38 5.02
N LEU A 119 -13.83 4.99 3.96
CA LEU A 119 -14.44 3.67 3.86
C LEU A 119 -13.39 2.56 3.97
N ALA A 120 -12.25 2.71 3.27
CA ALA A 120 -11.13 1.77 3.35
C ALA A 120 -10.61 1.64 4.80
N ALA A 121 -10.41 2.77 5.50
CA ALA A 121 -9.99 2.77 6.90
C ALA A 121 -11.00 2.07 7.82
N CYS A 122 -12.30 2.35 7.67
CA CYS A 122 -13.36 1.71 8.45
C CYS A 122 -13.46 0.20 8.18
N PHE A 123 -13.26 -0.22 6.93
CA PHE A 123 -13.27 -1.65 6.60
C PHE A 123 -12.11 -2.40 7.25
N LEU A 124 -10.90 -1.80 7.29
CA LEU A 124 -9.77 -2.44 7.98
C LEU A 124 -10.05 -2.64 9.47
N ASP A 125 -10.59 -1.63 10.15
CA ASP A 125 -10.98 -1.72 11.56
C ASP A 125 -12.06 -2.80 11.76
N SER A 126 -13.09 -2.83 10.93
CA SER A 126 -14.16 -3.83 11.00
C SER A 126 -13.66 -5.25 10.73
N LEU A 127 -12.78 -5.45 9.75
CA LEU A 127 -12.20 -6.75 9.45
C LEU A 127 -11.38 -7.30 10.62
N ALA A 128 -10.56 -6.46 11.27
CA ALA A 128 -9.81 -6.86 12.46
C ALA A 128 -10.75 -7.18 13.64
N THR A 129 -11.76 -6.35 13.87
CA THR A 129 -12.74 -6.54 14.96
C THR A 129 -13.58 -7.82 14.77
N LEU A 130 -13.86 -8.18 13.52
CA LEU A 130 -14.63 -9.39 13.17
C LEU A 130 -13.75 -10.64 12.96
N ASN A 131 -12.46 -10.59 13.29
CA ASN A 131 -11.49 -11.68 13.15
C ASN A 131 -11.26 -12.18 11.71
N TYR A 132 -11.41 -11.33 10.70
CA TYR A 132 -11.05 -11.66 9.32
C TYR A 132 -9.57 -11.41 9.08
N ALA A 133 -8.89 -12.38 8.43
CA ALA A 133 -7.51 -12.19 7.99
C ALA A 133 -7.49 -11.24 6.77
N ALA A 134 -6.90 -10.07 6.95
CA ALA A 134 -6.90 -9.04 5.91
C ALA A 134 -5.62 -8.20 5.93
N TYR A 135 -5.26 -7.71 4.73
CA TYR A 135 -4.24 -6.68 4.50
C TYR A 135 -4.89 -5.50 3.78
N GLY A 136 -4.58 -4.27 4.22
CA GLY A 136 -4.74 -3.10 3.38
C GLY A 136 -3.49 -2.94 2.51
N CYS A 137 -3.65 -2.54 1.25
CA CYS A 137 -2.55 -2.36 0.29
C CYS A 137 -2.70 -0.99 -0.38
N GLY A 138 -1.72 -0.10 -0.19
CA GLY A 138 -1.72 1.25 -0.74
C GLY A 138 -0.33 1.85 -0.88
N ILE A 139 -0.26 3.16 -1.00
CA ILE A 139 0.97 3.94 -1.14
C ILE A 139 1.26 4.72 0.14
N ARG A 140 2.53 4.76 0.54
CA ARG A 140 3.02 5.61 1.61
C ARG A 140 3.34 7.00 1.06
N TYR A 141 2.31 7.85 0.92
CA TYR A 141 2.53 9.22 0.46
C TYR A 141 3.38 9.99 1.46
N HIS A 142 4.45 10.64 0.99
CA HIS A 142 5.34 11.44 1.85
C HIS A 142 4.65 12.69 2.38
N TYR A 143 3.70 13.22 1.61
CA TYR A 143 2.84 14.31 2.03
C TYR A 143 1.40 13.81 2.06
N GLY A 144 0.74 13.92 3.21
CA GLY A 144 -0.67 13.59 3.35
C GLY A 144 -1.58 14.56 2.58
N MET A 145 -2.89 14.46 2.81
CA MET A 145 -3.81 15.49 2.34
C MET A 145 -3.31 16.87 2.81
N PHE A 146 -3.27 17.85 1.89
CA PHE A 146 -2.73 19.18 2.15
C PHE A 146 -3.23 19.80 3.46
N LYS A 147 -2.40 20.63 4.08
CA LYS A 147 -2.81 21.50 5.18
C LYS A 147 -3.51 22.74 4.63
N GLN A 148 -4.63 23.09 5.26
CA GLN A 148 -5.35 24.32 4.99
C GLN A 148 -4.78 25.44 5.85
N LYS A 149 -4.44 26.58 5.23
CA LYS A 149 -4.08 27.82 5.90
C LYS A 149 -4.93 28.97 5.42
N ILE A 150 -5.17 29.94 6.28
CA ILE A 150 -5.84 31.18 5.91
C ILE A 150 -4.79 32.25 5.72
N GLN A 151 -4.76 32.86 4.52
CA GLN A 151 -3.88 33.98 4.19
C GLN A 151 -4.69 35.09 3.50
N ASN A 152 -4.67 36.29 4.05
CA ASN A 152 -5.44 37.44 3.54
C ASN A 152 -6.94 37.16 3.38
N GLY A 153 -7.53 36.34 4.26
CA GLY A 153 -8.95 35.94 4.21
C GLY A 153 -9.28 34.80 3.25
N TYR A 154 -8.31 34.25 2.55
CA TYR A 154 -8.47 33.13 1.62
C TYR A 154 -7.82 31.86 2.14
N GLN A 155 -8.43 30.71 1.85
CA GLN A 155 -7.82 29.42 2.08
C GLN A 155 -6.69 29.22 1.08
N ILE A 156 -5.53 28.78 1.58
CA ILE A 156 -4.41 28.26 0.78
C ILE A 156 -4.09 26.85 1.24
N GLU A 157 -3.61 26.03 0.32
CA GLU A 157 -3.22 24.65 0.54
C GLU A 157 -1.69 24.55 0.55
N VAL A 158 -1.14 23.88 1.57
CA VAL A 158 0.29 23.68 1.71
C VAL A 158 0.59 22.21 1.99
N PRO A 159 1.78 21.70 1.61
CA PRO A 159 2.17 20.31 1.88
C PRO A 159 2.07 19.96 3.36
N ASP A 160 1.52 18.79 3.66
CA ASP A 160 1.49 18.22 5.00
C ASP A 160 2.60 17.17 5.18
N ASN A 161 3.74 17.61 5.69
CA ASN A 161 4.87 16.71 5.97
C ASN A 161 4.64 15.96 7.30
N TRP A 162 3.75 14.97 7.28
CA TRP A 162 3.37 14.17 8.45
C TRP A 162 4.50 13.27 8.96
N LEU A 163 5.50 12.96 8.12
CA LEU A 163 6.66 12.12 8.43
C LEU A 163 7.87 12.89 9.00
N LYS A 164 7.76 14.20 9.17
CA LYS A 164 8.89 15.06 9.56
C LYS A 164 9.66 14.58 10.80
N ASN A 165 8.94 14.08 11.81
CA ASN A 165 9.52 13.59 13.07
C ASN A 165 9.50 12.05 13.16
N GLY A 166 9.22 11.36 12.05
CA GLY A 166 8.93 9.93 12.04
C GLY A 166 7.50 9.63 12.51
N TYR A 167 7.02 8.42 12.25
CA TYR A 167 5.71 7.95 12.68
C TYR A 167 5.84 6.66 13.49
N PRO A 168 5.48 6.66 14.80
CA PRO A 168 5.78 5.53 15.69
C PRO A 168 5.10 4.23 15.29
N PHE A 169 3.90 4.29 14.68
CA PHE A 169 3.08 3.12 14.37
C PHE A 169 3.40 2.46 13.04
N GLU A 170 4.42 2.91 12.30
CA GLU A 170 4.87 2.19 11.11
C GLU A 170 6.15 1.36 11.36
N LEU A 171 6.31 0.28 10.60
CA LEU A 171 7.49 -0.58 10.60
C LEU A 171 8.00 -0.73 9.16
N ARG A 172 9.21 -0.29 8.87
CA ARG A 172 9.87 -0.53 7.59
C ARG A 172 10.29 -1.99 7.49
N ARG A 173 9.87 -2.66 6.40
CA ARG A 173 10.08 -4.10 6.19
C ARG A 173 10.92 -4.34 4.92
N GLN A 174 12.17 -3.94 4.96
CA GLN A 174 13.13 -4.07 3.86
C GLN A 174 13.23 -5.49 3.29
N GLU A 175 13.07 -6.50 4.13
CA GLU A 175 13.14 -7.92 3.79
C GLU A 175 12.01 -8.40 2.87
N TYR A 176 10.97 -7.60 2.70
CA TYR A 176 9.84 -7.86 1.80
C TYR A 176 9.82 -6.94 0.58
N ALA A 177 10.91 -6.23 0.31
CA ALA A 177 11.02 -5.37 -0.86
C ALA A 177 10.67 -6.11 -2.15
N LYS A 178 10.06 -5.38 -3.10
CA LYS A 178 9.72 -5.88 -4.43
C LYS A 178 10.25 -4.92 -5.48
N GLU A 179 10.50 -5.44 -6.67
CA GLU A 179 10.92 -4.66 -7.81
C GLU A 179 9.75 -4.47 -8.77
N VAL A 180 9.51 -3.24 -9.21
CA VAL A 180 8.46 -2.88 -10.16
C VAL A 180 9.08 -2.23 -11.38
N HIS A 181 8.68 -2.68 -12.58
CA HIS A 181 9.28 -2.29 -13.86
C HIS A 181 8.37 -1.37 -14.66
N PHE A 182 8.95 -0.32 -15.24
CA PHE A 182 8.28 0.65 -16.08
C PHE A 182 9.00 0.84 -17.41
N GLY A 183 8.25 1.06 -18.49
CA GLY A 183 8.80 1.30 -19.82
C GLY A 183 9.45 0.06 -20.43
N GLY A 184 10.44 0.28 -21.28
CA GLY A 184 11.10 -0.80 -22.00
C GLY A 184 10.26 -1.36 -23.15
N TYR A 185 10.54 -2.60 -23.51
CA TYR A 185 9.87 -3.32 -24.60
C TYR A 185 9.75 -4.81 -24.28
N VAL A 186 8.88 -5.50 -25.00
CA VAL A 186 8.69 -6.95 -24.88
C VAL A 186 9.32 -7.64 -26.07
N ARG A 187 10.30 -8.50 -25.79
CA ARG A 187 10.87 -9.41 -26.78
C ARG A 187 10.15 -10.75 -26.69
N VAL A 188 9.78 -11.30 -27.84
CA VAL A 188 9.08 -12.58 -27.91
C VAL A 188 10.04 -13.64 -28.45
N GLU A 189 10.19 -14.73 -27.73
CA GLU A 189 10.96 -15.91 -28.14
C GLU A 189 10.05 -17.13 -28.18
N TYR A 190 10.29 -18.02 -29.13
CA TYR A 190 9.62 -19.31 -29.13
C TYR A 190 10.28 -20.25 -28.12
N ASP A 191 9.49 -20.79 -27.20
CA ASP A 191 9.94 -21.79 -26.23
C ASP A 191 9.58 -23.20 -26.75
N PRO A 192 10.58 -23.96 -27.26
CA PRO A 192 10.31 -25.29 -27.81
C PRO A 192 9.94 -26.33 -26.74
N GLU A 193 10.30 -26.10 -25.48
CA GLU A 193 9.95 -27.03 -24.38
C GLU A 193 8.48 -26.93 -24.00
N LYS A 194 7.94 -25.72 -24.01
CA LYS A 194 6.54 -25.44 -23.72
C LYS A 194 5.65 -25.41 -24.98
N GLY A 195 6.24 -25.40 -26.17
CA GLY A 195 5.50 -25.31 -27.43
C GLY A 195 4.75 -24.00 -27.63
N GLY A 196 5.25 -22.88 -27.08
CA GLY A 196 4.60 -21.58 -27.10
C GLY A 196 5.56 -20.40 -27.12
N ASN A 197 5.02 -19.19 -27.01
CA ASN A 197 5.81 -17.97 -26.94
C ASN A 197 6.17 -17.64 -25.49
N LYS A 198 7.44 -17.30 -25.27
CA LYS A 198 7.95 -16.70 -24.04
C LYS A 198 8.08 -15.20 -24.24
N PHE A 199 7.52 -14.42 -23.30
CA PHE A 199 7.56 -12.97 -23.31
C PHE A 199 8.63 -12.49 -22.33
N ILE A 200 9.56 -11.69 -22.81
CA ILE A 200 10.70 -11.21 -22.02
C ILE A 200 10.66 -9.69 -22.02
N HIS A 201 10.50 -9.10 -20.85
CA HIS A 201 10.49 -7.65 -20.65
C HIS A 201 11.93 -7.14 -20.50
N GLU A 202 12.36 -6.24 -21.38
CA GLU A 202 13.74 -5.71 -21.44
C GLU A 202 13.75 -4.18 -21.54
N GLY A 203 14.87 -3.58 -21.14
CA GLY A 203 15.09 -2.13 -21.26
C GLY A 203 14.21 -1.29 -20.33
N TYR A 204 13.66 -1.88 -19.31
CA TYR A 204 12.79 -1.20 -18.34
C TYR A 204 13.59 -0.38 -17.33
N GLN A 205 12.92 0.58 -16.73
CA GLN A 205 13.35 1.24 -15.51
C GLN A 205 12.76 0.50 -14.30
N ALA A 206 13.62 0.05 -13.39
CA ALA A 206 13.19 -0.61 -12.17
C ALA A 206 13.11 0.37 -11.00
N VAL A 207 12.09 0.19 -10.15
CA VAL A 207 11.91 0.91 -8.89
C VAL A 207 11.71 -0.13 -7.79
N LYS A 208 12.39 0.07 -6.66
CA LYS A 208 12.26 -0.78 -5.49
C LYS A 208 11.06 -0.31 -4.65
N ALA A 209 10.08 -1.18 -4.46
CA ALA A 209 8.95 -0.97 -3.56
C ALA A 209 9.30 -1.53 -2.18
N ILE A 210 9.34 -0.67 -1.18
CA ILE A 210 9.65 -1.01 0.21
C ILE A 210 8.37 -0.92 1.04
N PRO A 211 7.91 -2.03 1.66
CA PRO A 211 6.71 -1.97 2.47
C PRO A 211 6.97 -1.39 3.85
N TYR A 212 6.03 -0.57 4.27
CA TYR A 212 5.86 -0.09 5.65
C TYR A 212 4.56 -0.66 6.18
N ASP A 213 4.64 -1.41 7.26
CA ASP A 213 3.49 -2.06 7.89
C ASP A 213 2.98 -1.23 9.06
N MET A 214 1.68 -0.92 9.06
CA MET A 214 0.96 -0.28 10.14
C MET A 214 0.00 -1.28 10.78
N PRO A 215 -0.06 -1.38 12.14
CA PRO A 215 -0.97 -2.27 12.81
C PRO A 215 -2.40 -1.76 12.75
N ILE A 216 -3.32 -2.68 12.49
CA ILE A 216 -4.77 -2.45 12.53
C ILE A 216 -5.33 -3.32 13.65
N THR A 217 -5.55 -2.72 14.80
CA THR A 217 -6.04 -3.41 15.99
C THR A 217 -7.54 -3.69 15.89
N GLY A 218 -7.96 -4.90 16.27
CA GLY A 218 -9.37 -5.22 16.47
C GLY A 218 -9.85 -4.77 17.85
N TYR A 219 -11.16 -4.47 17.97
CA TYR A 219 -11.75 -4.06 19.24
C TYR A 219 -11.94 -5.28 20.17
N ASP A 220 -11.33 -5.23 21.36
CA ASP A 220 -11.47 -6.21 22.45
C ASP A 220 -11.28 -7.68 22.04
N ASN A 221 -10.32 -7.94 21.15
CA ASN A 221 -10.10 -9.31 20.63
C ASN A 221 -8.63 -9.70 20.38
N ASP A 222 -7.69 -8.84 20.70
CA ASP A 222 -6.24 -9.04 20.52
C ASP A 222 -5.78 -9.32 19.07
N VAL A 223 -6.68 -9.19 18.08
CA VAL A 223 -6.32 -9.34 16.66
C VAL A 223 -5.65 -8.09 16.16
N VAL A 224 -4.56 -8.26 15.42
CA VAL A 224 -3.88 -7.17 14.73
C VAL A 224 -3.63 -7.54 13.27
N ASN A 225 -4.37 -6.91 12.37
CA ASN A 225 -4.15 -6.99 10.94
C ASN A 225 -3.12 -5.95 10.48
N THR A 226 -2.80 -5.95 9.21
CA THR A 226 -1.73 -5.11 8.64
C THR A 226 -2.29 -4.20 7.56
N LEU A 227 -2.01 -2.89 7.67
CA LEU A 227 -2.02 -1.98 6.53
C LEU A 227 -0.60 -1.90 5.98
N ARG A 228 -0.37 -2.45 4.78
CA ARG A 228 0.91 -2.40 4.08
C ARG A 228 0.90 -1.30 3.04
N ILE A 229 1.68 -0.28 3.27
CA ILE A 229 1.84 0.84 2.35
C ILE A 229 3.25 0.84 1.76
N TRP A 230 3.36 1.11 0.47
CA TRP A 230 4.59 0.98 -0.29
C TRP A 230 5.27 2.33 -0.47
N ASP A 231 6.53 2.42 -0.05
CA ASP A 231 7.43 3.50 -0.39
C ASP A 231 8.29 3.11 -1.61
N ALA A 232 8.81 4.10 -2.33
CA ALA A 232 9.58 3.88 -3.54
C ALA A 232 11.03 4.33 -3.35
N GLU A 233 11.96 3.44 -3.62
CA GLU A 233 13.40 3.71 -3.59
C GLU A 233 14.04 3.37 -4.94
N PRO A 234 15.16 4.01 -5.32
CA PRO A 234 15.89 3.66 -6.52
C PRO A 234 16.56 2.28 -6.37
N ILE A 235 16.89 1.63 -7.48
CA ILE A 235 17.73 0.42 -7.45
C ILE A 235 19.18 0.80 -7.14
N VAL A 236 19.65 1.93 -7.67
CA VAL A 236 20.97 2.50 -7.39
C VAL A 236 20.76 3.78 -6.62
N ASP A 237 21.18 3.81 -5.37
CA ASP A 237 20.91 4.92 -4.46
C ASP A 237 21.60 6.23 -4.88
N PHE A 238 22.81 6.13 -5.43
CA PHE A 238 23.62 7.30 -5.77
C PHE A 238 24.65 7.02 -6.84
N GLU A 239 24.67 7.82 -7.92
CA GLU A 239 25.67 7.69 -8.99
C GLU A 239 26.93 8.53 -8.67
N LEU A 240 27.88 7.92 -7.97
CA LEU A 240 29.14 8.56 -7.55
C LEU A 240 29.92 9.12 -8.74
N ASP A 241 29.99 8.39 -9.85
CA ASP A 241 30.72 8.83 -11.06
C ASP A 241 30.16 10.12 -11.67
N SER A 242 28.84 10.30 -11.65
CA SER A 242 28.18 11.53 -12.09
C SER A 242 28.44 12.67 -11.12
N PHE A 243 28.40 12.40 -9.82
CA PHE A 243 28.70 13.38 -8.77
C PHE A 243 30.14 13.90 -8.88
N ASP A 244 31.13 13.01 -9.04
CA ASP A 244 32.55 13.36 -9.15
C ASP A 244 32.85 14.18 -10.41
N LYS A 245 32.03 14.04 -11.46
CA LYS A 245 32.10 14.85 -12.70
C LYS A 245 31.36 16.19 -12.58
N GLY A 246 30.74 16.49 -11.43
CA GLY A 246 29.99 17.73 -11.21
C GLY A 246 28.56 17.70 -11.75
N ASP A 247 28.07 16.56 -12.23
CA ASP A 247 26.67 16.37 -12.66
C ASP A 247 25.80 15.94 -11.47
N TYR A 248 25.59 16.85 -10.55
CA TYR A 248 24.85 16.59 -9.31
C TYR A 248 23.37 16.26 -9.54
N LYS A 249 22.78 16.72 -10.66
CA LYS A 249 21.37 16.40 -10.98
C LYS A 249 21.25 14.95 -11.42
N LYS A 250 22.15 14.49 -12.26
CA LYS A 250 22.17 13.11 -12.72
C LYS A 250 22.47 12.15 -11.60
N ALA A 251 23.34 12.54 -10.65
CA ALA A 251 23.70 11.72 -9.50
C ALA A 251 22.52 11.30 -8.61
N VAL A 252 21.43 12.08 -8.61
CA VAL A 252 20.19 11.84 -7.82
C VAL A 252 18.95 11.65 -8.70
N GLU A 253 19.11 11.46 -10.00
CA GLU A 253 17.98 11.38 -10.94
C GLU A 253 17.07 10.18 -10.65
N GLN A 254 17.65 9.00 -10.41
CA GLN A 254 16.89 7.79 -10.12
C GLN A 254 16.15 7.89 -8.78
N GLU A 255 16.77 8.49 -7.77
CA GLU A 255 16.13 8.79 -6.49
C GLU A 255 14.91 9.68 -6.68
N ASN A 256 15.04 10.77 -7.44
CA ASN A 256 13.93 11.68 -7.71
C ASN A 256 12.80 11.00 -8.49
N LEU A 257 13.13 10.18 -9.49
CA LEU A 257 12.13 9.45 -10.28
C LEU A 257 11.33 8.44 -9.44
N ALA A 258 12.01 7.71 -8.55
CA ALA A 258 11.36 6.80 -7.62
C ALA A 258 10.48 7.57 -6.64
N ARG A 259 11.04 8.60 -6.01
CA ARG A 259 10.38 9.43 -5.00
C ARG A 259 9.11 10.10 -5.52
N ASN A 260 9.09 10.58 -6.76
CA ASN A 260 7.92 11.22 -7.36
C ASN A 260 6.67 10.31 -7.31
N ILE A 261 6.83 8.99 -7.39
CA ILE A 261 5.71 8.02 -7.35
C ILE A 261 4.93 8.13 -6.03
N VAL A 262 5.61 8.42 -4.93
CA VAL A 262 5.05 8.39 -3.58
C VAL A 262 4.94 9.77 -2.92
N GLU A 263 5.14 10.87 -3.65
CA GLU A 263 5.09 12.21 -3.04
C GLU A 263 3.68 12.59 -2.63
N VAL A 264 2.71 12.60 -3.55
CA VAL A 264 1.36 13.08 -3.29
C VAL A 264 0.28 12.21 -3.93
N LEU A 265 -0.87 12.10 -3.26
CA LEU A 265 -2.08 11.50 -3.78
C LEU A 265 -2.68 12.38 -4.89
N TYR A 266 -3.08 11.76 -6.01
CA TYR A 266 -3.70 12.41 -7.16
C TYR A 266 -2.94 13.65 -7.66
N PRO A 267 -1.71 13.47 -8.21
CA PRO A 267 -1.01 14.56 -8.86
C PRO A 267 -1.86 15.14 -9.99
N ASN A 268 -1.67 16.44 -10.27
CA ASN A 268 -2.40 17.10 -11.35
C ASN A 268 -2.16 16.39 -12.69
N ASP A 269 -3.22 15.93 -13.33
CA ASP A 269 -3.22 15.16 -14.58
C ASP A 269 -3.73 15.94 -15.81
N ASN A 270 -3.79 17.27 -15.73
CA ASN A 270 -4.10 18.13 -16.87
C ASN A 270 -3.00 18.10 -17.95
N HIS A 271 -1.84 17.54 -17.65
CA HIS A 271 -0.72 17.38 -18.57
C HIS A 271 -0.25 15.92 -18.62
N TYR A 272 0.48 15.58 -19.69
CA TYR A 272 0.91 14.22 -19.98
C TYR A 272 1.73 13.58 -18.84
N ALA A 273 2.70 14.32 -18.29
CA ALA A 273 3.55 13.84 -17.20
C ALA A 273 2.75 13.50 -15.93
N GLY A 274 1.70 14.25 -15.62
CA GLY A 274 0.82 13.96 -14.50
C GLY A 274 -0.02 12.70 -14.72
N LYS A 275 -0.52 12.50 -15.94
CA LYS A 275 -1.21 11.23 -16.31
C LYS A 275 -0.28 10.04 -16.19
N GLU A 276 0.96 10.16 -16.69
CA GLU A 276 1.97 9.12 -16.57
C GLU A 276 2.28 8.80 -15.10
N LEU A 277 2.44 9.81 -14.26
CA LEU A 277 2.71 9.64 -12.84
C LEU A 277 1.54 8.94 -12.12
N ARG A 278 0.30 9.29 -12.40
CA ARG A 278 -0.88 8.59 -11.84
C ARG A 278 -0.91 7.12 -12.23
N LEU A 279 -0.60 6.79 -13.49
CA LEU A 279 -0.55 5.40 -13.92
C LEU A 279 0.62 4.65 -13.24
N LYS A 280 1.77 5.31 -13.08
CA LYS A 280 2.90 4.76 -12.29
C LYS A 280 2.49 4.44 -10.87
N GLN A 281 1.79 5.34 -10.19
CA GLN A 281 1.30 5.12 -8.82
C GLN A 281 0.41 3.89 -8.72
N GLN A 282 -0.57 3.76 -9.62
CA GLN A 282 -1.51 2.63 -9.62
C GLN A 282 -0.78 1.30 -9.86
N TYR A 283 0.05 1.22 -10.89
CA TYR A 283 0.79 0.00 -11.18
C TYR A 283 1.81 -0.34 -10.09
N PHE A 284 2.48 0.66 -9.52
CA PHE A 284 3.49 0.49 -8.48
C PHE A 284 2.95 -0.28 -7.27
N PHE A 285 1.90 0.21 -6.62
CA PHE A 285 1.40 -0.46 -5.42
C PHE A 285 0.67 -1.77 -5.74
N VAL A 286 0.01 -1.86 -6.90
CA VAL A 286 -0.68 -3.07 -7.34
C VAL A 286 0.31 -4.20 -7.58
N SER A 287 1.34 -3.96 -8.40
CA SER A 287 2.35 -4.98 -8.71
C SER A 287 3.09 -5.44 -7.45
N ALA A 288 3.55 -4.51 -6.61
CA ALA A 288 4.22 -4.82 -5.35
C ALA A 288 3.33 -5.67 -4.42
N SER A 289 2.05 -5.33 -4.30
CA SER A 289 1.09 -6.04 -3.45
C SER A 289 0.78 -7.45 -3.96
N LEU A 290 0.57 -7.62 -5.26
CA LEU A 290 0.36 -8.93 -5.88
C LEU A 290 1.58 -9.83 -5.70
N GLN A 291 2.77 -9.33 -6.00
CA GLN A 291 4.03 -10.07 -5.80
C GLN A 291 4.21 -10.51 -4.35
N ALA A 292 3.91 -9.63 -3.39
CA ALA A 292 4.03 -9.95 -1.96
C ALA A 292 3.02 -11.01 -1.52
N ALA A 293 1.76 -10.91 -1.98
CA ALA A 293 0.71 -11.87 -1.66
C ALA A 293 1.02 -13.27 -2.23
N ILE A 294 1.46 -13.33 -3.49
CA ILE A 294 1.86 -14.60 -4.13
C ILE A 294 3.09 -15.20 -3.44
N ALA A 295 4.10 -14.40 -3.11
CA ALA A 295 5.26 -14.87 -2.37
C ALA A 295 4.89 -15.41 -0.97
N LYS A 296 3.91 -14.80 -0.29
CA LYS A 296 3.38 -15.32 0.98
C LYS A 296 2.63 -16.64 0.77
N TYR A 297 1.78 -16.73 -0.25
CA TYR A 297 1.06 -17.94 -0.60
C TYR A 297 2.03 -19.12 -0.86
N LYS A 298 3.05 -18.91 -1.68
CA LYS A 298 4.04 -19.93 -2.07
C LYS A 298 4.90 -20.45 -0.92
N LYS A 299 4.92 -19.80 0.24
CA LYS A 299 5.60 -20.34 1.44
C LYS A 299 4.96 -21.61 1.99
N LYS A 300 3.68 -21.84 1.66
CA LYS A 300 2.88 -22.96 2.19
C LYS A 300 2.20 -23.81 1.12
N HIS A 301 2.06 -23.27 -0.08
CA HIS A 301 1.29 -23.88 -1.15
C HIS A 301 2.14 -23.94 -2.42
N ASP A 302 2.31 -25.13 -2.98
CA ASP A 302 3.09 -25.34 -4.20
C ASP A 302 2.24 -25.20 -5.48
N ASP A 303 0.90 -25.36 -5.36
CA ASP A 303 -0.02 -25.32 -6.49
C ASP A 303 -0.64 -23.93 -6.69
N ILE A 304 -0.09 -23.16 -7.62
CA ILE A 304 -0.54 -21.80 -7.91
C ILE A 304 -1.95 -21.74 -8.51
N HIS A 305 -2.45 -22.86 -9.11
CA HIS A 305 -3.81 -22.94 -9.64
C HIS A 305 -4.89 -22.80 -8.55
N LYS A 306 -4.53 -23.01 -7.29
CA LYS A 306 -5.41 -22.87 -6.13
C LYS A 306 -5.27 -21.55 -5.37
N LEU A 307 -4.55 -20.57 -5.94
CA LEU A 307 -4.37 -19.28 -5.31
C LEU A 307 -5.68 -18.66 -4.80
N TYR A 308 -6.75 -18.74 -5.61
CA TYR A 308 -8.07 -18.19 -5.27
C TYR A 308 -8.73 -18.82 -4.04
N GLU A 309 -8.31 -20.00 -3.62
CA GLU A 309 -8.84 -20.64 -2.40
C GLU A 309 -8.33 -19.92 -1.13
N LYS A 310 -7.14 -19.31 -1.22
CA LYS A 310 -6.44 -18.69 -0.09
C LYS A 310 -6.26 -17.19 -0.20
N VAL A 311 -6.53 -16.59 -1.36
CA VAL A 311 -6.30 -15.16 -1.60
C VAL A 311 -7.49 -14.56 -2.34
N THR A 312 -7.89 -13.36 -1.94
CA THR A 312 -8.81 -12.49 -2.68
C THR A 312 -8.26 -11.09 -2.71
N PHE A 313 -8.20 -10.48 -3.90
CA PHE A 313 -7.85 -9.08 -4.11
C PHE A 313 -9.13 -8.28 -4.33
N GLN A 314 -9.48 -7.43 -3.36
CA GLN A 314 -10.62 -6.53 -3.47
C GLN A 314 -10.14 -5.19 -4.01
N MET A 315 -10.55 -4.87 -5.22
CA MET A 315 -10.20 -3.61 -5.90
C MET A 315 -11.19 -2.51 -5.53
N ASN A 316 -10.70 -1.49 -4.85
CA ASN A 316 -11.49 -0.35 -4.40
C ASN A 316 -11.50 0.74 -5.48
N ASP A 317 -12.58 0.82 -6.25
CA ASP A 317 -12.75 1.63 -7.46
C ASP A 317 -11.85 1.20 -8.64
N THR A 318 -11.74 2.03 -9.67
CA THR A 318 -10.97 1.72 -10.91
C THR A 318 -9.46 1.85 -10.74
N HIS A 319 -8.99 2.50 -9.69
CA HIS A 319 -7.57 2.76 -9.46
C HIS A 319 -6.69 1.50 -9.45
N PRO A 320 -7.07 0.39 -8.79
CA PRO A 320 -6.29 -0.82 -8.79
C PRO A 320 -6.66 -1.83 -9.88
N THR A 321 -7.51 -1.49 -10.86
CA THR A 321 -8.00 -2.47 -11.85
C THR A 321 -6.92 -3.05 -12.77
N VAL A 322 -5.77 -2.39 -12.88
CA VAL A 322 -4.59 -2.96 -13.55
C VAL A 322 -4.15 -4.29 -12.90
N ALA A 323 -4.61 -4.59 -11.69
CA ALA A 323 -4.36 -5.86 -10.99
C ALA A 323 -4.80 -7.09 -11.80
N VAL A 324 -5.86 -6.99 -12.60
CA VAL A 324 -6.33 -8.10 -13.44
C VAL A 324 -5.25 -8.49 -14.46
N ALA A 325 -4.72 -7.53 -15.20
CA ALA A 325 -3.70 -7.79 -16.21
C ALA A 325 -2.32 -8.09 -15.59
N GLU A 326 -1.98 -7.46 -14.47
CA GLU A 326 -0.73 -7.74 -13.76
C GLU A 326 -0.73 -9.14 -13.12
N LEU A 327 -1.84 -9.59 -12.56
CA LEU A 327 -1.96 -10.95 -12.05
C LEU A 327 -1.83 -11.97 -13.18
N MET A 328 -2.46 -11.72 -14.35
CA MET A 328 -2.27 -12.53 -15.55
C MET A 328 -0.79 -12.58 -15.96
N ARG A 329 -0.09 -11.43 -15.95
CA ARG A 329 1.34 -11.37 -16.27
C ARG A 329 2.16 -12.26 -15.34
N ILE A 330 1.96 -12.12 -14.03
CA ILE A 330 2.70 -12.92 -13.04
C ILE A 330 2.43 -14.41 -13.24
N LEU A 331 1.16 -14.79 -13.39
CA LEU A 331 0.77 -16.19 -13.55
C LEU A 331 1.32 -16.81 -14.85
N MET A 332 1.32 -16.06 -15.95
CA MET A 332 1.83 -16.58 -17.25
C MET A 332 3.34 -16.49 -17.38
N ASP A 333 3.91 -15.32 -17.11
CA ASP A 333 5.31 -15.04 -17.45
C ASP A 333 6.27 -15.51 -16.34
N GLU A 334 5.86 -15.52 -15.07
CA GLU A 334 6.70 -15.93 -13.92
C GLU A 334 6.36 -17.33 -13.43
N GLU A 335 5.06 -17.66 -13.30
CA GLU A 335 4.61 -18.99 -12.82
C GLU A 335 4.40 -20.01 -13.96
N GLY A 336 4.39 -19.57 -15.22
CA GLY A 336 4.40 -20.43 -16.41
C GLY A 336 3.06 -21.06 -16.76
N LEU A 337 1.92 -20.52 -16.29
CA LEU A 337 0.58 -20.98 -16.67
C LEU A 337 0.25 -20.62 -18.11
N GLY A 338 -0.61 -21.45 -18.73
CA GLY A 338 -1.28 -21.08 -19.97
C GLY A 338 -2.32 -19.98 -19.75
N TRP A 339 -2.75 -19.32 -20.84
CA TRP A 339 -3.73 -18.22 -20.77
C TRP A 339 -5.02 -18.61 -20.03
N ASP A 340 -5.61 -19.74 -20.38
CA ASP A 340 -6.93 -20.12 -19.84
C ASP A 340 -6.84 -20.50 -18.36
N GLU A 341 -5.76 -21.15 -17.96
CA GLU A 341 -5.45 -21.44 -16.54
C GLU A 341 -5.23 -20.15 -15.74
N ALA A 342 -4.39 -19.23 -16.23
CA ALA A 342 -4.15 -17.96 -15.60
C ALA A 342 -5.43 -17.11 -15.50
N TRP A 343 -6.27 -17.13 -16.54
CA TRP A 343 -7.56 -16.44 -16.54
C TRP A 343 -8.53 -16.99 -15.50
N GLU A 344 -8.61 -18.31 -15.38
CA GLU A 344 -9.44 -18.97 -14.35
C GLU A 344 -9.01 -18.56 -12.95
N VAL A 345 -7.71 -18.62 -12.65
CA VAL A 345 -7.16 -18.21 -11.36
C VAL A 345 -7.42 -16.73 -11.10
N THR A 346 -7.18 -15.87 -12.09
CA THR A 346 -7.35 -14.42 -11.96
C THR A 346 -8.80 -14.06 -11.67
N THR A 347 -9.75 -14.56 -12.46
CA THR A 347 -11.17 -14.21 -12.30
C THR A 347 -11.78 -14.72 -11.00
N LYS A 348 -11.22 -15.76 -10.41
CA LYS A 348 -11.62 -16.28 -9.09
C LYS A 348 -10.92 -15.57 -7.93
N SER A 349 -9.82 -14.88 -8.18
CA SER A 349 -9.02 -14.21 -7.15
C SER A 349 -9.32 -12.72 -6.97
N VAL A 350 -10.00 -12.08 -7.93
CA VAL A 350 -10.26 -10.64 -7.92
C VAL A 350 -11.73 -10.31 -7.69
N ALA A 351 -11.98 -9.23 -6.98
CA ALA A 351 -13.31 -8.64 -6.79
C ALA A 351 -13.20 -7.11 -6.96
N TYR A 352 -14.25 -6.47 -7.41
CA TYR A 352 -14.28 -5.05 -7.75
C TYR A 352 -15.50 -4.35 -7.17
N THR A 353 -15.29 -3.16 -6.62
CA THR A 353 -16.37 -2.28 -6.20
C THR A 353 -16.27 -0.94 -6.93
N ASN A 354 -17.32 -0.57 -7.63
CA ASN A 354 -17.48 0.76 -8.22
C ASN A 354 -18.16 1.72 -7.22
N HIS A 355 -17.64 2.93 -7.09
CA HIS A 355 -18.16 3.94 -6.17
C HIS A 355 -18.91 5.09 -6.86
N THR A 356 -18.94 5.13 -8.19
CA THR A 356 -19.53 6.22 -8.95
C THR A 356 -20.35 5.73 -10.13
N ILE A 357 -21.43 6.46 -10.46
CA ILE A 357 -22.22 6.25 -11.68
C ILE A 357 -21.87 7.26 -12.78
N MET A 358 -21.02 8.23 -12.48
CA MET A 358 -20.67 9.31 -13.41
C MET A 358 -19.55 8.86 -14.35
N SER A 359 -19.78 8.93 -15.63
CA SER A 359 -18.84 8.42 -16.65
C SER A 359 -17.48 9.14 -16.65
N GLU A 360 -17.44 10.41 -16.24
CA GLU A 360 -16.19 11.18 -16.10
C GLU A 360 -15.27 10.69 -14.98
N ALA A 361 -15.81 9.98 -13.99
CA ALA A 361 -15.03 9.39 -12.93
C ALA A 361 -14.40 8.03 -13.31
N LEU A 362 -14.83 7.43 -14.43
CA LEU A 362 -14.19 6.23 -14.97
C LEU A 362 -12.88 6.63 -15.67
N GLU A 363 -11.81 6.01 -15.27
CA GLU A 363 -10.49 6.31 -15.81
C GLU A 363 -10.35 5.90 -17.28
N LYS A 364 -9.74 6.78 -18.05
CA LYS A 364 -9.42 6.56 -19.47
C LYS A 364 -7.96 6.91 -19.69
N TRP A 365 -7.21 5.95 -20.20
CA TRP A 365 -5.79 6.11 -20.48
C TRP A 365 -5.54 6.18 -21.99
N PRO A 366 -4.73 7.15 -22.48
CA PRO A 366 -4.26 7.12 -23.86
C PRO A 366 -3.49 5.81 -24.12
N ILE A 367 -3.78 5.14 -25.24
CA ILE A 367 -3.13 3.89 -25.62
C ILE A 367 -1.62 4.06 -25.70
N GLU A 368 -1.15 5.15 -26.32
CA GLU A 368 0.28 5.46 -26.46
C GLU A 368 0.99 5.56 -25.10
N LEU A 369 0.37 6.24 -24.12
CA LEU A 369 0.92 6.35 -22.77
C LEU A 369 0.99 4.98 -22.11
N PHE A 370 -0.12 4.23 -22.11
CA PHE A 370 -0.22 2.96 -21.41
C PHE A 370 0.73 1.92 -22.02
N SER A 371 0.72 1.77 -23.35
CA SER A 371 1.56 0.78 -24.06
C SER A 371 3.05 1.07 -23.92
N ARG A 372 3.45 2.35 -23.86
CA ARG A 372 4.84 2.75 -23.66
C ARG A 372 5.29 2.51 -22.22
N LEU A 373 4.43 2.82 -21.23
CA LEU A 373 4.79 2.71 -19.83
C LEU A 373 4.74 1.27 -19.33
N LEU A 374 3.77 0.49 -19.78
CA LEU A 374 3.48 -0.88 -19.32
C LEU A 374 3.29 -1.83 -20.52
N PRO A 375 4.33 -2.04 -21.36
CA PRO A 375 4.17 -2.71 -22.65
C PRO A 375 3.63 -4.13 -22.52
N ARG A 376 4.10 -4.92 -21.55
CA ARG A 376 3.61 -6.30 -21.38
C ARG A 376 2.18 -6.36 -20.86
N VAL A 377 1.87 -5.52 -19.87
CA VAL A 377 0.50 -5.40 -19.31
C VAL A 377 -0.48 -4.98 -20.39
N TYR A 378 -0.10 -4.04 -21.27
CA TYR A 378 -0.92 -3.60 -22.38
C TYR A 378 -1.23 -4.73 -23.36
N GLN A 379 -0.25 -5.54 -23.74
CA GLN A 379 -0.47 -6.73 -24.60
C GLN A 379 -1.52 -7.67 -23.99
N ILE A 380 -1.49 -7.87 -22.68
CA ILE A 380 -2.47 -8.71 -21.97
C ILE A 380 -3.85 -8.07 -22.02
N ILE A 381 -3.96 -6.75 -21.83
CA ILE A 381 -5.23 -6.01 -21.91
C ILE A 381 -5.82 -6.13 -23.32
N GLU A 382 -5.01 -5.97 -24.37
CA GLU A 382 -5.46 -6.16 -25.76
C GLU A 382 -6.02 -7.57 -25.99
N GLU A 383 -5.36 -8.59 -25.47
CA GLU A 383 -5.81 -9.97 -25.62
C GLU A 383 -7.09 -10.25 -24.79
N ILE A 384 -7.22 -9.69 -23.59
CA ILE A 384 -8.47 -9.74 -22.81
C ILE A 384 -9.61 -9.12 -23.62
N ASN A 385 -9.39 -7.92 -24.15
CA ASN A 385 -10.40 -7.23 -24.97
C ASN A 385 -10.78 -8.03 -26.21
N ARG A 386 -9.79 -8.57 -26.93
CA ARG A 386 -10.03 -9.41 -28.12
C ARG A 386 -10.90 -10.63 -27.81
N ARG A 387 -10.57 -11.37 -26.73
CA ARG A 387 -11.34 -12.55 -26.30
C ARG A 387 -12.73 -12.17 -25.83
N PHE A 388 -12.86 -11.07 -25.11
CA PHE A 388 -14.17 -10.58 -24.65
C PHE A 388 -15.09 -10.23 -25.82
N ILE A 389 -14.59 -9.51 -26.83
CA ILE A 389 -15.36 -9.20 -28.05
C ILE A 389 -15.82 -10.47 -28.76
N LEU A 390 -14.92 -11.44 -28.96
CA LEU A 390 -15.25 -12.70 -29.60
C LEU A 390 -16.32 -13.48 -28.82
N ALA A 391 -16.23 -13.50 -27.49
CA ALA A 391 -17.23 -14.16 -26.63
C ALA A 391 -18.62 -13.49 -26.75
N ILE A 392 -18.67 -12.15 -26.80
CA ILE A 392 -19.92 -11.40 -27.02
C ILE A 392 -20.50 -11.68 -28.41
N GLN A 393 -19.65 -11.65 -29.46
CA GLN A 393 -20.08 -11.97 -30.83
C GLN A 393 -20.66 -13.39 -30.93
N ALA A 394 -19.99 -14.37 -30.35
CA ALA A 394 -20.46 -15.75 -30.34
C ALA A 394 -21.79 -15.92 -29.57
N LYS A 395 -21.93 -15.27 -28.42
CA LYS A 395 -23.12 -15.38 -27.56
C LYS A 395 -24.37 -14.72 -28.16
N TYR A 396 -24.20 -13.56 -28.77
CA TYR A 396 -25.31 -12.73 -29.22
C TYR A 396 -25.46 -12.70 -30.74
N GLN A 397 -24.63 -13.43 -31.50
CA GLN A 397 -24.61 -13.47 -32.98
C GLN A 397 -24.53 -12.06 -33.62
N ILE A 398 -23.78 -11.16 -32.97
CA ILE A 398 -23.63 -9.75 -33.39
C ILE A 398 -22.44 -9.64 -34.35
N GLY A 399 -22.65 -9.00 -35.51
CA GLY A 399 -21.56 -8.68 -36.44
C GLY A 399 -20.63 -7.58 -35.90
N ARG A 400 -19.40 -7.46 -36.48
CA ARG A 400 -18.38 -6.46 -36.08
C ARG A 400 -18.87 -5.01 -36.00
N ALA A 401 -19.89 -4.64 -36.78
CA ALA A 401 -20.45 -3.28 -36.81
C ALA A 401 -21.23 -2.88 -35.55
N HIS A 402 -21.48 -3.82 -34.61
CA HIS A 402 -22.31 -3.59 -33.42
C HIS A 402 -21.50 -3.69 -32.13
N VAL A 403 -20.22 -3.94 -32.23
CA VAL A 403 -19.27 -4.02 -31.12
C VAL A 403 -18.22 -2.89 -31.24
#